data_2e6c145969fd09bfc0e4718972f8a0e2
#
_entry.id   2e6c145969fd09bfc0e4718972f8a0e2
#
_cell.length_a   1.000
_cell.length_b   1.000
_cell.length_c   1.000
_cell.angle_alpha   90.00
_cell.angle_beta   90.00
_cell.angle_gamma   90.00
#
_symmetry.space_group_name_H-M   'P 1'
#
loop_
_entity.id
_entity.type
_entity.pdbx_description
1 polymer ?
#
loop_
_entity_poly.entity_id
_entity_poly.type
_entity_poly.pdbx_seq_one_letter_code
_entity_poly.pdbx_strand_id
1 'polypeptide(L)'
;MNKNHLLTAAALAGLTLLSACATATPYAPADLTSSRSYRPGFTESKLEEGRFRLTFAGNDLTPRDTVETYLLYRAAELTLQEGYDWFEVVNRDTDSRSRTVYTDPFPGAYSGLSWRYYGRSRWTGWGMGYNSWDAQEYTRYEARAEIVLHKGPKPDGDPNAYDARSIQSNLESRIVRPVDGQR
;
A
#
# COMPACT_ATOMS: atom_id res chain seq x y z
N MET A 1 30.14 -41.24 -5.98
CA MET A 1 29.26 -40.04 -6.09
C MET A 1 30.14 -38.95 -6.70
N ASN A 2 29.90 -38.59 -7.96
CA ASN A 2 30.78 -37.71 -8.73
C ASN A 2 30.66 -36.26 -8.28
N LYS A 3 31.80 -35.58 -8.07
CA LYS A 3 31.89 -34.17 -7.66
C LYS A 3 31.09 -33.23 -8.57
N ASN A 4 30.88 -33.60 -9.83
CA ASN A 4 30.11 -32.83 -10.80
C ASN A 4 28.59 -32.82 -10.49
N HIS A 5 28.03 -33.87 -9.89
CA HIS A 5 26.61 -33.92 -9.49
C HIS A 5 26.33 -33.08 -8.24
N LEU A 6 27.32 -32.94 -7.35
CA LEU A 6 27.20 -32.06 -6.17
C LEU A 6 27.24 -30.58 -6.56
N LEU A 7 28.05 -30.19 -7.53
CA LEU A 7 28.12 -28.83 -8.03
C LEU A 7 26.84 -28.43 -8.81
N THR A 8 26.26 -29.37 -9.57
CA THR A 8 25.01 -29.13 -10.30
C THR A 8 23.83 -29.01 -9.35
N ALA A 9 23.76 -29.83 -8.30
CA ALA A 9 22.70 -29.75 -7.29
C ALA A 9 22.79 -28.46 -6.46
N ALA A 10 23.98 -27.98 -6.13
CA ALA A 10 24.17 -26.71 -5.42
C ALA A 10 23.79 -25.50 -6.28
N ALA A 11 24.03 -25.53 -7.59
CA ALA A 11 23.66 -24.49 -8.52
C ALA A 11 22.13 -24.40 -8.71
N LEU A 12 21.43 -25.55 -8.78
CA LEU A 12 19.95 -25.56 -8.86
C LEU A 12 19.29 -25.09 -7.56
N ALA A 13 19.82 -25.42 -6.40
CA ALA A 13 19.29 -24.95 -5.11
C ALA A 13 19.47 -23.45 -4.90
N GLY A 14 20.50 -22.84 -5.49
CA GLY A 14 20.75 -21.39 -5.43
C GLY A 14 19.79 -20.55 -6.27
N LEU A 15 19.19 -21.10 -7.34
CA LEU A 15 18.28 -20.35 -8.22
C LEU A 15 16.86 -20.20 -7.66
N THR A 16 16.45 -21.00 -6.69
CA THR A 16 15.09 -20.95 -6.14
C THR A 16 14.89 -19.86 -5.08
N LEU A 17 15.94 -19.19 -4.61
CA LEU A 17 15.89 -18.19 -3.54
C LEU A 17 15.69 -16.74 -4.03
N LEU A 18 15.59 -16.49 -5.35
CA LEU A 18 15.56 -15.14 -5.92
C LEU A 18 14.16 -14.64 -6.30
N SER A 19 13.09 -15.36 -5.95
CA SER A 19 11.72 -14.91 -6.21
C SER A 19 11.18 -14.01 -5.08
N ALA A 20 11.91 -12.95 -4.73
CA ALA A 20 11.32 -11.84 -3.99
C ALA A 20 10.48 -11.01 -4.95
N CYS A 21 9.33 -11.53 -5.39
CA CYS A 21 8.36 -10.74 -6.12
C CYS A 21 7.88 -9.61 -5.21
N ALA A 22 8.08 -8.37 -5.64
CA ALA A 22 7.45 -7.23 -4.97
C ALA A 22 5.93 -7.40 -5.04
N THR A 23 5.26 -7.44 -3.91
CA THR A 23 3.81 -7.66 -3.80
C THR A 23 3.12 -6.41 -3.27
N ALA A 24 1.83 -6.26 -3.58
CA ALA A 24 0.98 -5.27 -2.94
C ALA A 24 1.00 -5.46 -1.41
N THR A 25 0.78 -4.38 -0.66
CA THR A 25 0.75 -4.44 0.80
C THR A 25 -0.35 -5.38 1.27
N PRO A 26 -0.02 -6.45 2.04
CA PRO A 26 -1.02 -7.32 2.62
C PRO A 26 -1.77 -6.61 3.76
N TYR A 27 -2.94 -7.14 4.10
CA TYR A 27 -3.71 -6.67 5.25
C TYR A 27 -3.03 -7.10 6.55
N ALA A 28 -2.27 -6.21 7.14
CA ALA A 28 -1.54 -6.43 8.38
C ALA A 28 -1.32 -5.10 9.15
N PRO A 29 -1.05 -5.15 10.45
CA PRO A 29 -0.61 -3.98 11.20
C PRO A 29 0.68 -3.41 10.60
N ALA A 30 0.80 -2.08 10.59
CA ALA A 30 2.04 -1.41 10.21
C ALA A 30 3.14 -1.70 11.25
N ASP A 31 4.35 -1.99 10.78
CA ASP A 31 5.50 -2.17 11.66
C ASP A 31 5.98 -0.82 12.21
N LEU A 32 5.55 -0.50 13.43
CA LEU A 32 5.92 0.74 14.13
C LEU A 32 7.36 0.71 14.69
N THR A 33 8.00 -0.45 14.71
CA THR A 33 9.40 -0.60 15.19
C THR A 33 10.40 -0.31 14.08
N SER A 34 9.96 -0.34 12.83
CA SER A 34 10.80 -0.02 11.68
C SER A 34 11.26 1.43 11.70
N SER A 35 12.55 1.66 11.44
CA SER A 35 13.13 3.01 11.25
C SER A 35 12.73 3.66 9.91
N ARG A 36 11.98 2.99 9.07
CA ARG A 36 11.52 3.51 7.77
C ARG A 36 10.53 4.66 7.99
N SER A 37 10.66 5.72 7.22
CA SER A 37 9.73 6.87 7.24
C SER A 37 8.34 6.51 6.71
N TYR A 38 8.24 5.46 5.89
CA TYR A 38 6.99 4.95 5.35
C TYR A 38 6.74 3.52 5.82
N ARG A 39 5.58 3.29 6.41
CA ARG A 39 5.20 2.03 7.07
C ARG A 39 3.88 1.54 6.49
N PRO A 40 3.92 0.62 5.51
CA PRO A 40 2.70 0.04 4.93
C PRO A 40 1.96 -0.83 5.95
N GLY A 41 0.63 -0.87 5.82
CA GLY A 41 -0.27 -1.58 6.71
C GLY A 41 -1.24 -0.64 7.44
N PHE A 42 -2.02 -1.20 8.37
CA PHE A 42 -2.98 -0.41 9.14
C PHE A 42 -2.41 0.08 10.48
N THR A 43 -2.86 1.25 10.88
CA THR A 43 -2.67 1.81 12.23
C THR A 43 -3.99 2.31 12.76
N GLU A 44 -4.12 2.31 14.09
CA GLU A 44 -5.30 2.79 14.78
C GLU A 44 -4.90 3.65 15.98
N SER A 45 -5.72 4.62 16.29
CA SER A 45 -5.55 5.50 17.45
C SER A 45 -6.90 5.75 18.08
N LYS A 46 -7.06 5.35 19.34
CA LYS A 46 -8.24 5.69 20.12
C LYS A 46 -8.20 7.18 20.44
N LEU A 47 -9.23 7.91 20.06
CA LEU A 47 -9.37 9.34 20.33
C LEU A 47 -10.13 9.57 21.62
N GLU A 48 -11.23 8.85 21.81
CA GLU A 48 -12.08 8.82 22.99
C GLU A 48 -12.86 7.50 23.04
N GLU A 49 -13.69 7.29 24.03
CA GLU A 49 -14.49 6.08 24.13
C GLU A 49 -15.41 5.94 22.90
N GLY A 50 -15.31 4.80 22.21
CA GLY A 50 -16.08 4.53 20.99
C GLY A 50 -15.66 5.35 19.76
N ARG A 51 -14.57 6.13 19.81
CA ARG A 51 -14.10 6.94 18.67
C ARG A 51 -12.64 6.67 18.32
N PHE A 52 -12.40 6.34 17.08
CA PHE A 52 -11.09 5.93 16.59
C PHE A 52 -10.71 6.63 15.30
N ARG A 53 -9.41 6.85 15.13
CA ARG A 53 -8.81 7.20 13.85
C ARG A 53 -8.06 6.00 13.30
N LEU A 54 -8.37 5.65 12.08
CA LEU A 54 -7.76 4.55 11.34
C LEU A 54 -6.97 5.07 10.16
N THR A 55 -5.90 4.40 9.82
CA THR A 55 -5.12 4.66 8.61
C THR A 55 -4.71 3.33 8.00
N PHE A 56 -4.77 3.23 6.67
CA PHE A 56 -4.15 2.16 5.91
C PHE A 56 -3.23 2.75 4.84
N ALA A 57 -1.95 2.37 4.88
CA ALA A 57 -0.95 2.81 3.92
C ALA A 57 -0.56 1.66 2.98
N GLY A 58 -0.70 1.86 1.68
CA GLY A 58 -0.31 0.91 0.64
C GLY A 58 1.07 1.24 0.05
N ASN A 59 1.84 0.24 -0.40
CA ASN A 59 3.06 0.45 -1.18
C ASN A 59 2.73 0.86 -2.63
N ASP A 60 3.78 1.06 -3.45
CA ASP A 60 3.65 1.49 -4.85
C ASP A 60 2.89 0.49 -5.76
N LEU A 61 2.64 -0.73 -5.28
CA LEU A 61 1.91 -1.79 -5.99
C LEU A 61 0.49 -1.98 -5.46
N THR A 62 0.08 -1.22 -4.44
CA THR A 62 -1.24 -1.36 -3.82
C THR A 62 -2.21 -0.37 -4.45
N PRO A 63 -3.24 -0.83 -5.19
CA PRO A 63 -4.24 0.04 -5.77
C PRO A 63 -5.02 0.84 -4.72
N ARG A 64 -5.54 1.99 -5.13
CA ARG A 64 -6.34 2.86 -4.26
C ARG A 64 -7.56 2.17 -3.67
N ASP A 65 -8.32 1.44 -4.49
CA ASP A 65 -9.51 0.71 -4.03
C ASP A 65 -9.20 -0.38 -3.01
N THR A 66 -8.02 -1.01 -3.11
CA THR A 66 -7.53 -1.97 -2.12
C THR A 66 -7.23 -1.28 -0.79
N VAL A 67 -6.57 -0.12 -0.81
CA VAL A 67 -6.27 0.68 0.39
C VAL A 67 -7.56 1.10 1.10
N GLU A 68 -8.54 1.61 0.35
CA GLU A 68 -9.84 2.03 0.89
C GLU A 68 -10.65 0.82 1.40
N THR A 69 -10.62 -0.32 0.69
CA THR A 69 -11.28 -1.57 1.11
C THR A 69 -10.69 -2.09 2.43
N TYR A 70 -9.36 -2.10 2.55
CA TYR A 70 -8.69 -2.59 3.76
C TYR A 70 -8.94 -1.68 4.97
N LEU A 71 -9.02 -0.36 4.76
CA LEU A 71 -9.39 0.58 5.80
C LEU A 71 -10.82 0.32 6.31
N LEU A 72 -11.78 0.16 5.38
CA LEU A 72 -13.17 -0.12 5.73
C LEU A 72 -13.32 -1.47 6.45
N TYR A 73 -12.60 -2.49 5.99
CA TYR A 73 -12.57 -3.79 6.64
C TYR A 73 -12.02 -3.70 8.07
N ARG A 74 -10.91 -2.92 8.28
CA ARG A 74 -10.36 -2.71 9.62
C ARG A 74 -11.33 -1.98 10.54
N ALA A 75 -12.08 -1.02 10.03
CA ALA A 75 -13.14 -0.35 10.79
C ALA A 75 -14.18 -1.34 11.31
N ALA A 76 -14.62 -2.28 10.46
CA ALA A 76 -15.55 -3.33 10.85
C ALA A 76 -14.97 -4.29 11.88
N GLU A 77 -13.72 -4.77 11.68
CA GLU A 77 -13.05 -5.63 12.67
C GLU A 77 -12.93 -4.95 14.03
N LEU A 78 -12.45 -3.71 14.05
CA LEU A 78 -12.27 -2.95 15.29
C LEU A 78 -13.61 -2.72 16.00
N THR A 79 -14.66 -2.42 15.25
CA THR A 79 -16.01 -2.26 15.80
C THR A 79 -16.45 -3.51 16.56
N LEU A 80 -16.28 -4.69 15.98
CA LEU A 80 -16.63 -5.96 16.61
C LEU A 80 -15.71 -6.32 17.77
N GLN A 81 -14.40 -6.02 17.68
CA GLN A 81 -13.41 -6.24 18.72
C GLN A 81 -13.71 -5.41 19.98
N GLU A 82 -14.16 -4.16 19.80
CA GLU A 82 -14.56 -3.25 20.88
C GLU A 82 -15.97 -3.56 21.43
N GLY A 83 -16.69 -4.57 20.88
CA GLY A 83 -18.00 -5.02 21.34
C GLY A 83 -19.16 -4.12 20.91
N TYR A 84 -19.01 -3.45 19.77
CA TYR A 84 -20.03 -2.65 19.11
C TYR A 84 -20.61 -3.38 17.89
N ASP A 85 -21.73 -2.88 17.34
CA ASP A 85 -22.45 -3.57 16.27
C ASP A 85 -22.28 -2.88 14.91
N TRP A 86 -22.19 -1.56 14.90
CA TRP A 86 -22.03 -0.76 13.70
C TRP A 86 -21.17 0.49 13.95
N PHE A 87 -20.69 1.11 12.89
CA PHE A 87 -19.89 2.33 12.98
C PHE A 87 -20.33 3.36 11.97
N GLU A 88 -20.13 4.61 12.33
CA GLU A 88 -20.31 5.78 11.47
C GLU A 88 -18.95 6.33 11.05
N VAL A 89 -18.78 6.61 9.75
CA VAL A 89 -17.61 7.30 9.22
C VAL A 89 -17.87 8.80 9.24
N VAL A 90 -17.30 9.49 10.22
CA VAL A 90 -17.51 10.95 10.40
C VAL A 90 -16.56 11.80 9.57
N ASN A 91 -15.39 11.24 9.22
CA ASN A 91 -14.43 11.87 8.32
C ASN A 91 -13.64 10.80 7.56
N ARG A 92 -13.38 11.04 6.28
CA ARG A 92 -12.54 10.16 5.44
C ARG A 92 -11.73 10.98 4.44
N ASP A 93 -10.52 10.56 4.21
CA ASP A 93 -9.62 11.14 3.23
C ASP A 93 -8.71 10.05 2.63
N THR A 94 -8.32 10.21 1.38
CA THR A 94 -7.35 9.33 0.72
C THR A 94 -6.31 10.18 0.02
N ASP A 95 -5.14 10.23 0.63
CA ASP A 95 -3.98 10.91 0.09
C ASP A 95 -3.26 10.04 -0.95
N SER A 96 -2.76 10.68 -2.00
CA SER A 96 -1.85 10.06 -2.96
C SER A 96 -0.50 10.78 -2.96
N ARG A 97 0.58 10.02 -2.90
CA ARG A 97 1.95 10.54 -3.04
C ARG A 97 2.60 9.91 -4.27
N SER A 98 2.81 10.72 -5.29
CA SER A 98 3.52 10.31 -6.50
C SER A 98 4.99 10.67 -6.42
N ARG A 99 5.84 9.72 -6.80
CA ARG A 99 7.27 9.92 -6.96
C ARG A 99 7.68 9.49 -8.38
N THR A 100 8.19 10.42 -9.16
CA THR A 100 8.77 10.10 -10.45
C THR A 100 10.24 9.73 -10.26
N VAL A 101 10.62 8.50 -10.59
CA VAL A 101 12.02 8.05 -10.63
C VAL A 101 12.47 8.06 -12.07
N TYR A 102 13.51 8.86 -12.34
CA TYR A 102 14.19 8.83 -13.63
C TYR A 102 15.32 7.79 -13.53
N THR A 103 15.23 6.73 -14.29
CA THR A 103 16.33 5.77 -14.40
C THR A 103 17.23 6.23 -15.53
N ASP A 104 18.42 6.69 -15.21
CA ASP A 104 19.47 6.95 -16.20
C ASP A 104 20.14 5.60 -16.53
N PRO A 105 19.99 5.08 -17.75
CA PRO A 105 20.57 3.80 -18.13
C PRO A 105 22.11 3.85 -18.24
N PHE A 106 22.71 5.03 -18.16
CA PHE A 106 24.17 5.21 -18.24
C PHE A 106 24.68 6.22 -17.19
N PRO A 107 24.85 5.81 -15.92
CA PRO A 107 25.47 6.67 -14.92
C PRO A 107 26.93 6.91 -15.30
N GLY A 108 27.25 8.07 -15.83
CA GLY A 108 28.62 8.49 -16.20
C GLY A 108 28.83 8.90 -17.66
N ALA A 109 27.87 8.79 -18.53
CA ALA A 109 27.98 9.26 -19.91
C ALA A 109 27.61 10.75 -20.03
N TYR A 110 28.35 11.63 -19.36
CA TYR A 110 28.26 13.07 -19.54
C TYR A 110 29.15 13.52 -20.71
N SER A 111 28.93 13.03 -21.89
CA SER A 111 29.64 13.50 -23.09
C SER A 111 28.72 13.97 -24.22
N GLY A 112 27.53 14.46 -23.88
CA GLY A 112 26.61 15.07 -24.81
C GLY A 112 26.08 16.39 -24.27
N LEU A 113 26.24 17.48 -25.02
CA LEU A 113 25.60 18.77 -24.74
C LEU A 113 24.09 18.59 -24.81
N SER A 114 23.44 18.42 -23.64
CA SER A 114 22.00 18.38 -23.53
C SER A 114 21.49 19.71 -22.96
N TRP A 115 20.58 20.34 -23.64
CA TRP A 115 19.93 21.58 -23.20
C TRP A 115 18.51 21.23 -22.73
N ARG A 116 18.17 21.68 -21.53
CA ARG A 116 16.79 21.64 -21.00
C ARG A 116 16.25 23.05 -21.00
N TYR A 117 15.09 23.25 -21.58
CA TYR A 117 14.36 24.50 -21.47
C TYR A 117 12.92 24.27 -21.03
N TYR A 118 12.41 25.24 -20.29
CA TYR A 118 11.03 25.22 -19.80
C TYR A 118 10.14 25.97 -20.79
N GLY A 119 9.28 25.26 -21.51
CA GLY A 119 8.31 25.84 -22.42
C GLY A 119 6.89 25.59 -21.98
N ARG A 120 6.10 26.62 -21.91
CA ARG A 120 4.61 26.70 -21.76
C ARG A 120 3.89 25.64 -20.92
N SER A 121 4.47 25.05 -19.91
CA SER A 121 3.91 24.07 -18.96
C SER A 121 4.63 22.71 -18.89
N ARG A 122 5.70 22.48 -19.61
CA ARG A 122 6.53 21.27 -19.43
C ARG A 122 7.99 21.48 -19.81
N TRP A 123 8.84 20.68 -19.19
CA TRP A 123 10.24 20.60 -19.54
C TRP A 123 10.42 19.85 -20.86
N THR A 124 11.11 20.43 -21.81
CA THR A 124 11.47 19.82 -23.08
C THR A 124 12.98 19.74 -23.15
N GLY A 125 13.54 18.57 -23.45
CA GLY A 125 14.97 18.39 -23.69
C GLY A 125 15.24 18.25 -25.17
N TRP A 126 16.34 18.87 -25.64
CA TRP A 126 16.87 18.69 -26.99
C TRP A 126 18.28 18.14 -26.89
N GLY A 127 18.55 17.00 -27.51
CA GLY A 127 19.87 16.36 -27.56
C GLY A 127 19.86 15.17 -28.49
N MET A 128 20.97 14.98 -29.20
CA MET A 128 21.19 13.76 -29.99
C MET A 128 21.56 12.61 -29.02
N GLY A 129 20.58 11.98 -28.44
CA GLY A 129 20.75 10.83 -27.61
C GLY A 129 19.43 10.08 -27.54
N TYR A 130 19.46 8.78 -27.64
CA TYR A 130 18.31 7.88 -27.64
C TYR A 130 17.33 8.25 -26.53
N ASN A 131 16.13 8.66 -26.92
CA ASN A 131 15.01 8.99 -26.04
C ASN A 131 14.40 7.73 -25.43
N SER A 132 15.01 7.17 -24.43
CA SER A 132 14.35 6.25 -23.52
C SER A 132 14.53 6.74 -22.08
N TRP A 133 13.93 7.88 -21.79
CA TRP A 133 13.68 8.28 -20.41
C TRP A 133 12.46 7.49 -19.94
N ASP A 134 12.68 6.31 -19.39
CA ASP A 134 11.64 5.59 -18.70
C ASP A 134 11.41 6.30 -17.36
N ALA A 135 10.50 7.27 -17.38
CA ALA A 135 10.00 7.89 -16.17
C ALA A 135 8.94 6.98 -15.57
N GLN A 136 9.30 6.17 -14.59
CA GLN A 136 8.33 5.41 -13.83
C GLN A 136 7.74 6.28 -12.73
N GLU A 137 6.44 6.55 -12.82
CA GLU A 137 5.68 7.19 -11.76
C GLU A 137 5.20 6.14 -10.78
N TYR A 138 5.68 6.23 -9.55
CA TYR A 138 5.24 5.40 -8.44
C TYR A 138 4.26 6.20 -7.60
N THR A 139 3.02 5.73 -7.51
CA THR A 139 1.97 6.36 -6.69
C THR A 139 1.66 5.49 -5.49
N ARG A 140 1.72 6.05 -4.29
CA ARG A 140 1.31 5.41 -3.04
C ARG A 140 0.04 6.03 -2.55
N TYR A 141 -0.85 5.19 -2.07
CA TYR A 141 -2.12 5.62 -1.49
C TYR A 141 -2.12 5.37 0.02
N GLU A 142 -2.65 6.34 0.76
CA GLU A 142 -2.88 6.25 2.18
C GLU A 142 -4.30 6.74 2.47
N ALA A 143 -5.17 5.84 2.93
CA ALA A 143 -6.52 6.17 3.33
C ALA A 143 -6.61 6.36 4.84
N ARG A 144 -7.38 7.37 5.26
CA ARG A 144 -7.66 7.69 6.66
C ARG A 144 -9.15 7.80 6.87
N ALA A 145 -9.61 7.33 8.01
CA ALA A 145 -10.97 7.54 8.45
C ALA A 145 -11.02 7.79 9.96
N GLU A 146 -11.99 8.61 10.35
CA GLU A 146 -12.39 8.75 11.73
C GLU A 146 -13.77 8.12 11.87
N ILE A 147 -13.90 7.18 12.81
CA ILE A 147 -15.11 6.40 13.02
C ILE A 147 -15.64 6.56 14.43
N VAL A 148 -16.94 6.50 14.56
CA VAL A 148 -17.66 6.43 15.85
C VAL A 148 -18.41 5.11 15.91
N LEU A 149 -18.22 4.38 17.00
CA LEU A 149 -18.75 3.02 17.21
C LEU A 149 -20.08 3.09 17.99
N HIS A 150 -21.02 2.27 17.57
CA HIS A 150 -22.37 2.26 18.14
C HIS A 150 -22.88 0.84 18.43
N LYS A 151 -23.75 0.71 19.44
CA LYS A 151 -24.45 -0.53 19.79
C LYS A 151 -25.87 -0.53 19.24
N GLY A 152 -26.38 -1.73 19.03
CA GLY A 152 -27.75 -1.93 18.57
C GLY A 152 -27.91 -1.88 17.04
N PRO A 153 -29.14 -1.74 16.55
CA PRO A 153 -29.37 -1.75 15.10
C PRO A 153 -28.84 -0.49 14.42
N LYS A 154 -28.25 -0.69 13.26
CA LYS A 154 -27.81 0.41 12.39
C LYS A 154 -29.02 1.24 11.92
N PRO A 155 -28.96 2.59 11.93
CA PRO A 155 -30.04 3.42 11.42
C PRO A 155 -30.24 3.22 9.91
N ASP A 156 -31.51 3.20 9.47
CA ASP A 156 -31.84 3.15 8.06
C ASP A 156 -31.60 4.52 7.40
N GLY A 157 -31.07 4.47 6.17
CA GLY A 157 -30.93 5.66 5.33
C GLY A 157 -29.70 6.52 5.59
N ASP A 158 -28.85 6.22 6.56
CA ASP A 158 -27.59 6.93 6.74
C ASP A 158 -26.49 6.31 5.85
N PRO A 159 -25.98 7.04 4.84
CA PRO A 159 -24.96 6.56 3.93
C PRO A 159 -23.58 6.41 4.57
N ASN A 160 -23.37 6.99 5.75
CA ASN A 160 -22.09 6.90 6.47
C ASN A 160 -22.11 5.83 7.57
N ALA A 161 -23.27 5.24 7.86
CA ALA A 161 -23.42 4.16 8.84
C ALA A 161 -23.25 2.79 8.18
N TYR A 162 -22.40 1.97 8.76
CA TYR A 162 -22.03 0.63 8.25
C TYR A 162 -22.25 -0.44 9.33
N ASP A 163 -23.01 -1.50 9.00
CA ASP A 163 -23.10 -2.68 9.85
C ASP A 163 -21.78 -3.45 9.79
N ALA A 164 -21.14 -3.65 10.94
CA ALA A 164 -19.78 -4.21 11.00
C ALA A 164 -19.72 -5.66 10.52
N ARG A 165 -20.71 -6.49 10.85
CA ARG A 165 -20.75 -7.89 10.43
C ARG A 165 -20.97 -8.03 8.94
N SER A 166 -21.85 -7.20 8.38
CA SER A 166 -22.12 -7.16 6.94
C SER A 166 -20.87 -6.75 6.14
N ILE A 167 -20.17 -5.69 6.57
CA ILE A 167 -18.93 -5.24 5.92
C ILE A 167 -17.87 -6.34 5.99
N GLN A 168 -17.64 -6.94 7.16
CA GLN A 168 -16.65 -8.00 7.31
C GLN A 168 -16.96 -9.19 6.40
N SER A 169 -18.20 -9.67 6.40
CA SER A 169 -18.60 -10.80 5.56
C SER A 169 -18.46 -10.52 4.06
N ASN A 170 -18.85 -9.34 3.61
CA ASN A 170 -18.84 -8.99 2.19
C ASN A 170 -17.42 -8.72 1.64
N LEU A 171 -16.51 -8.26 2.49
CA LEU A 171 -15.17 -7.90 2.08
C LEU A 171 -14.11 -8.98 2.35
N GLU A 172 -14.41 -10.00 3.16
CA GLU A 172 -13.46 -11.05 3.56
C GLU A 172 -12.71 -11.67 2.38
N SER A 173 -13.40 -11.97 1.28
CA SER A 173 -12.78 -12.57 0.09
C SER A 173 -11.77 -11.66 -0.62
N ARG A 174 -11.79 -10.36 -0.35
CA ARG A 174 -10.89 -9.36 -0.91
C ARG A 174 -9.66 -9.09 -0.01
N ILE A 175 -9.64 -9.65 1.18
CA ILE A 175 -8.61 -9.41 2.18
C ILE A 175 -7.46 -10.40 2.00
N VAL A 176 -6.31 -9.92 1.57
CA VAL A 176 -5.09 -10.72 1.43
C VAL A 176 -4.22 -10.53 2.66
N ARG A 177 -4.16 -11.56 3.50
CA ARG A 177 -3.32 -11.56 4.71
C ARG A 177 -1.89 -12.03 4.37
N PRO A 178 -0.87 -11.65 5.17
CA PRO A 178 0.48 -12.17 5.00
C PRO A 178 0.48 -13.70 5.09
N VAL A 179 1.30 -14.34 4.27
CA VAL A 179 1.59 -15.77 4.42
C VAL A 179 2.54 -15.93 5.61
N ASP A 180 2.26 -16.91 6.50
CA ASP A 180 3.11 -17.18 7.66
C ASP A 180 4.57 -17.38 7.23
N GLY A 181 5.47 -16.55 7.78
CA GLY A 181 6.90 -16.56 7.47
C GLY A 181 7.44 -15.32 6.74
N GLN A 182 6.61 -14.34 6.36
CA GLN A 182 7.02 -13.07 5.72
C GLN A 182 6.89 -11.86 6.67
N ARG A 183 7.36 -12.01 7.91
CA ARG A 183 7.51 -10.89 8.84
C ARG A 183 8.95 -10.45 8.95
#